data_d0dd349a3312f5579582d16f6278dfd6
#
_entry.id   d0dd349a3312f5579582d16f6278dfd6
#
_cell.length_a   1.000
_cell.length_b   1.000
_cell.length_c   1.000
_cell.angle_alpha   90.00
_cell.angle_beta   90.00
_cell.angle_gamma   90.00
#
_symmetry.space_group_name_H-M   'P 1'
#
loop_
_entity.id
_entity.type
_entity.pdbx_description
1 polymer ?
#
loop_
_entity_poly.entity_id
_entity_poly.type
_entity_poly.pdbx_seq_one_letter_code
_entity_poly.pdbx_strand_id
1 'polypeptide(L)'
;MKTYTLNEKEYHLHYSIGRMEQIEKILGNSVTGMMMAIANNHYPSISELTTLFSYGLLSENGEYAPLKLAKLFAQQQLQENGYLAMLNDAMEQIQEDCGFLFQ
;
A
#
# COMPACT_ATOMS: atom_id res chain seq x y z
N MET A 1 -5.14 4.11 -13.92
CA MET A 1 -4.61 3.19 -12.89
C MET A 1 -3.15 2.87 -13.17
N LYS A 2 -2.31 2.99 -12.17
CA LYS A 2 -0.89 2.71 -12.32
C LYS A 2 -0.64 1.20 -12.20
N THR A 3 0.14 0.64 -13.13
CA THR A 3 0.50 -0.78 -13.10
C THR A 3 1.98 -0.94 -12.76
N TYR A 4 2.28 -2.06 -12.11
CA TYR A 4 3.63 -2.42 -11.71
C TYR A 4 3.94 -3.80 -12.25
N THR A 5 5.15 -4.02 -12.74
CA THR A 5 5.57 -5.32 -13.26
C THR A 5 6.50 -5.99 -12.25
N LEU A 6 6.10 -7.16 -11.78
CA LEU A 6 6.87 -7.97 -10.84
C LEU A 6 6.91 -9.41 -11.36
N ASN A 7 8.12 -9.91 -11.64
CA ASN A 7 8.31 -11.26 -12.19
C ASN A 7 7.43 -11.51 -13.41
N GLU A 8 7.43 -10.59 -14.36
CA GLU A 8 6.71 -10.68 -15.63
C GLU A 8 5.18 -10.68 -15.49
N LYS A 9 4.66 -10.44 -14.29
CA LYS A 9 3.23 -10.27 -14.05
C LYS A 9 2.94 -8.82 -13.76
N GLU A 10 1.78 -8.36 -14.17
CA GLU A 10 1.32 -7.02 -13.90
C GLU A 10 0.45 -6.98 -12.65
N TYR A 11 0.69 -5.98 -11.83
CA TYR A 11 -0.05 -5.73 -10.60
C TYR A 11 -0.51 -4.28 -10.56
N HIS A 12 -1.54 -4.04 -9.78
CA HIS A 12 -1.97 -2.68 -9.45
C HIS A 12 -2.31 -2.65 -7.96
N LEU A 13 -2.30 -1.47 -7.36
CA LEU A 13 -2.69 -1.35 -5.96
C LEU A 13 -4.20 -1.49 -5.84
N HIS A 14 -4.63 -2.31 -4.89
CA HIS A 14 -6.05 -2.48 -4.55
C HIS A 14 -6.17 -2.87 -3.08
N TYR A 15 -7.05 -2.19 -2.36
CA TYR A 15 -7.23 -2.39 -0.93
C TYR A 15 -8.68 -2.74 -0.63
N SER A 16 -8.93 -4.03 -0.31
CA SER A 16 -10.23 -4.46 0.20
C SER A 16 -10.27 -4.25 1.71
N ILE A 17 -11.46 -4.30 2.30
CA ILE A 17 -11.61 -4.23 3.75
C ILE A 17 -10.81 -5.34 4.43
N GLY A 18 -10.91 -6.57 3.90
CA GLY A 18 -10.18 -7.70 4.47
C GLY A 18 -8.68 -7.51 4.42
N ARG A 19 -8.18 -6.94 3.31
CA ARG A 19 -6.75 -6.66 3.17
C ARG A 19 -6.31 -5.55 4.13
N MET A 20 -7.13 -4.53 4.31
CA MET A 20 -6.87 -3.46 5.28
C MET A 20 -6.81 -3.99 6.70
N GLU A 21 -7.69 -4.92 7.05
CA GLU A 21 -7.64 -5.57 8.37
C GLU A 21 -6.34 -6.33 8.58
N GLN A 22 -5.84 -7.03 7.56
CA GLN A 22 -4.56 -7.73 7.62
C GLN A 22 -3.41 -6.75 7.85
N ILE A 23 -3.42 -5.62 7.12
CA ILE A 23 -2.41 -4.58 7.26
C ILE A 23 -2.40 -4.06 8.70
N GLU A 24 -3.56 -3.75 9.26
CA GLU A 24 -3.66 -3.25 10.62
C GLU A 24 -3.10 -4.22 11.65
N LYS A 25 -3.35 -5.52 11.46
CA LYS A 25 -2.80 -6.53 12.37
C LYS A 25 -1.28 -6.58 12.31
N ILE A 26 -0.71 -6.47 11.13
CA ILE A 26 0.74 -6.52 10.94
C ILE A 26 1.41 -5.26 11.50
N LEU A 27 0.82 -4.09 11.25
CA LEU A 27 1.38 -2.82 11.70
C LEU A 27 1.08 -2.53 13.17
N GLY A 28 0.04 -3.16 13.73
CA GLY A 28 -0.41 -2.85 15.08
C GLY A 28 -0.99 -1.45 15.19
N ASN A 29 -1.52 -0.93 14.11
CA ASN A 29 -1.98 0.45 14.02
C ASN A 29 -3.17 0.55 13.07
N SER A 30 -4.03 1.51 13.34
CA SER A 30 -5.22 1.77 12.52
C SER A 30 -4.83 2.48 11.23
N VAL A 31 -5.35 2.01 10.09
CA VAL A 31 -5.10 2.68 8.80
C VAL A 31 -5.75 4.06 8.77
N THR A 32 -6.98 4.19 9.30
CA THR A 32 -7.63 5.50 9.38
C THR A 32 -6.83 6.45 10.25
N GLY A 33 -6.30 5.96 11.38
CA GLY A 33 -5.44 6.76 12.25
C GLY A 33 -4.16 7.19 11.55
N MET A 34 -3.57 6.30 10.75
CA MET A 34 -2.39 6.60 9.96
C MET A 34 -2.68 7.72 8.95
N MET A 35 -3.82 7.66 8.26
CA MET A 35 -4.22 8.69 7.29
C MET A 35 -4.42 10.05 7.96
N MET A 36 -5.04 10.06 9.13
CA MET A 36 -5.23 11.30 9.89
C MET A 36 -3.89 11.86 10.38
N ALA A 37 -2.97 10.99 10.77
CA ALA A 37 -1.63 11.44 11.19
C ALA A 37 -0.88 12.07 10.02
N ILE A 38 -1.00 11.52 8.81
CA ILE A 38 -0.40 12.10 7.61
C ILE A 38 -0.94 13.50 7.36
N ALA A 39 -2.25 13.71 7.54
CA ALA A 39 -2.86 15.02 7.37
C ALA A 39 -2.29 16.05 8.37
N ASN A 40 -1.77 15.59 9.49
CA ASN A 40 -1.12 16.42 10.51
C ASN A 40 0.41 16.39 10.41
N ASN A 41 0.95 16.03 9.25
CA ASN A 41 2.38 15.96 8.96
C ASN A 41 3.15 14.92 9.78
N HIS A 42 2.45 13.87 10.26
CA HIS A 42 3.08 12.71 10.90
C HIS A 42 3.07 11.55 9.91
N TYR A 43 4.18 11.35 9.25
CA TYR A 43 4.29 10.37 8.16
C TYR A 43 4.65 8.98 8.67
N PRO A 44 4.19 7.92 7.98
CA PRO A 44 4.53 6.55 8.38
C PRO A 44 6.03 6.29 8.22
N SER A 45 6.52 5.31 8.98
CA SER A 45 7.89 4.86 8.85
C SER A 45 8.11 4.19 7.50
N ILE A 46 9.37 4.01 7.11
CA ILE A 46 9.70 3.29 5.89
C ILE A 46 9.10 1.88 5.92
N SER A 47 9.21 1.19 7.06
CA SER A 47 8.66 -0.15 7.23
C SER A 47 7.14 -0.16 7.08
N GLU A 48 6.46 0.82 7.65
CA GLU A 48 5.01 0.94 7.52
C GLU A 48 4.60 1.19 6.07
N LEU A 49 5.30 2.09 5.39
CA LEU A 49 4.99 2.42 3.99
C LEU A 49 5.23 1.23 3.07
N THR A 50 6.38 0.55 3.19
CA THR A 50 6.67 -0.61 2.34
C THR A 50 5.70 -1.75 2.60
N THR A 51 5.26 -1.93 3.84
CA THR A 51 4.24 -2.93 4.19
C THR A 51 2.90 -2.57 3.55
N LEU A 52 2.48 -1.32 3.69
CA LEU A 52 1.23 -0.84 3.09
C LEU A 52 1.21 -1.07 1.58
N PHE A 53 2.29 -0.69 0.90
CA PHE A 53 2.43 -0.86 -0.54
C PHE A 53 2.42 -2.34 -0.92
N SER A 54 3.20 -3.17 -0.21
CA SER A 54 3.33 -4.60 -0.51
C SER A 54 1.99 -5.33 -0.43
N TYR A 55 1.19 -5.01 0.57
CA TYR A 55 -0.11 -5.66 0.77
C TYR A 55 -1.16 -5.22 -0.24
N GLY A 56 -0.90 -4.15 -0.97
CA GLY A 56 -1.84 -3.64 -1.97
C GLY A 56 -1.66 -4.21 -3.37
N LEU A 57 -0.58 -4.91 -3.65
CA LEU A 57 -0.27 -5.39 -5.00
C LEU A 57 -1.16 -6.57 -5.40
N LEU A 58 -2.11 -6.31 -6.26
CA LEU A 58 -3.09 -7.29 -6.75
C LEU A 58 -2.88 -7.53 -8.25
N SER A 59 -2.81 -8.81 -8.65
CA SER A 59 -2.64 -9.18 -10.06
C SER A 59 -3.97 -9.09 -10.81
N GLU A 60 -3.88 -9.14 -12.14
CA GLU A 60 -5.07 -9.16 -13.00
C GLU A 60 -5.95 -10.39 -12.72
N ASN A 61 -5.35 -11.46 -12.24
CA ASN A 61 -6.07 -12.69 -11.90
C ASN A 61 -6.75 -12.65 -10.53
N GLY A 62 -6.64 -11.53 -9.82
CA GLY A 62 -7.26 -11.38 -8.51
C GLY A 62 -6.44 -11.97 -7.37
N GLU A 63 -5.15 -12.21 -7.57
CA GLU A 63 -4.28 -12.74 -6.54
C GLU A 63 -3.31 -11.66 -6.06
N TYR A 64 -3.17 -11.53 -4.74
CA TYR A 64 -2.17 -10.62 -4.19
C TYR A 64 -0.78 -11.21 -4.36
N ALA A 65 0.20 -10.33 -4.57
CA ALA A 65 1.59 -10.74 -4.74
C ALA A 65 2.10 -11.49 -3.49
N PRO A 66 2.96 -12.52 -3.67
CA PRO A 66 3.61 -13.15 -2.53
C PRO A 66 4.35 -12.10 -1.71
N LEU A 67 4.09 -12.07 -0.41
CA LEU A 67 4.54 -10.96 0.45
C LEU A 67 6.06 -10.76 0.44
N LYS A 68 6.82 -11.84 0.41
CA LYS A 68 8.28 -11.73 0.40
C LYS A 68 8.78 -11.01 -0.85
N LEU A 69 8.24 -11.36 -2.02
CA LEU A 69 8.59 -10.72 -3.28
C LEU A 69 8.04 -9.29 -3.33
N ALA A 70 6.83 -9.10 -2.86
CA ALA A 70 6.19 -7.78 -2.84
C ALA A 70 6.99 -6.79 -1.98
N LYS A 71 7.51 -7.25 -0.85
CA LYS A 71 8.30 -6.38 0.03
C LYS A 71 9.62 -5.97 -0.61
N LEU A 72 10.31 -6.89 -1.27
CA LEU A 72 11.53 -6.57 -1.99
C LEU A 72 11.25 -5.59 -3.13
N PHE A 73 10.15 -5.80 -3.84
CA PHE A 73 9.73 -4.91 -4.91
C PHE A 73 9.39 -3.52 -4.35
N ALA A 74 8.70 -3.45 -3.22
CA ALA A 74 8.38 -2.18 -2.58
C ALA A 74 9.64 -1.41 -2.20
N GLN A 75 10.64 -2.09 -1.66
CA GLN A 75 11.92 -1.47 -1.32
C GLN A 75 12.62 -0.92 -2.56
N GLN A 76 12.58 -1.67 -3.66
CA GLN A 76 13.14 -1.23 -4.93
C GLN A 76 12.40 0.00 -5.47
N GLN A 77 11.08 -0.02 -5.44
CA GLN A 77 10.27 1.12 -5.88
C GLN A 77 10.54 2.37 -5.04
N LEU A 78 10.75 2.17 -3.74
CA LEU A 78 11.09 3.28 -2.86
C LEU A 78 12.41 3.93 -3.26
N GLN A 79 13.42 3.11 -3.59
CA GLN A 79 14.71 3.63 -4.04
C GLN A 79 14.61 4.34 -5.39
N GLU A 80 13.82 3.82 -6.30
CA GLU A 80 13.71 4.37 -7.66
C GLU A 80 12.84 5.62 -7.73
N ASN A 81 11.72 5.62 -7.02
CA ASN A 81 10.69 6.66 -7.17
C ASN A 81 10.57 7.61 -5.98
N GLY A 82 11.12 7.24 -4.84
CA GLY A 82 11.10 8.07 -3.65
C GLY A 82 9.91 7.83 -2.75
N TYR A 83 10.05 8.29 -1.51
CA TYR A 83 9.08 8.08 -0.44
C TYR A 83 7.72 8.74 -0.72
N LEU A 84 7.73 10.01 -1.12
CA LEU A 84 6.47 10.76 -1.32
C LEU A 84 5.66 10.20 -2.47
N ALA A 85 6.31 9.78 -3.56
CA ALA A 85 5.60 9.19 -4.69
C ALA A 85 4.91 7.89 -4.27
N MET A 86 5.61 7.03 -3.53
CA MET A 86 5.04 5.77 -3.05
C MET A 86 3.88 6.02 -2.08
N LEU A 87 4.05 6.96 -1.16
CA LEU A 87 3.01 7.32 -0.20
C LEU A 87 1.77 7.84 -0.91
N ASN A 88 1.94 8.73 -1.88
CA ASN A 88 0.82 9.28 -2.64
C ASN A 88 0.08 8.21 -3.42
N ASP A 89 0.79 7.29 -4.07
CA ASP A 89 0.16 6.20 -4.81
C ASP A 89 -0.70 5.32 -3.89
N ALA A 90 -0.16 4.97 -2.72
CA ALA A 90 -0.89 4.16 -1.76
C ALA A 90 -2.12 4.90 -1.21
N MET A 91 -1.95 6.16 -0.83
CA MET A 91 -3.03 6.96 -0.26
C MET A 91 -4.17 7.19 -1.26
N GLU A 92 -3.84 7.52 -2.50
CA GLU A 92 -4.85 7.73 -3.53
C GLU A 92 -5.68 6.45 -3.73
N GLN A 93 -5.01 5.30 -3.77
CA GLN A 93 -5.70 4.05 -3.99
C GLN A 93 -6.57 3.66 -2.79
N ILE A 94 -6.09 3.90 -1.58
CA ILE A 94 -6.87 3.63 -0.37
C ILE A 94 -8.14 4.50 -0.35
N GLN A 95 -8.01 5.77 -0.71
CA GLN A 95 -9.16 6.67 -0.75
C GLN A 95 -10.16 6.23 -1.82
N GLU A 96 -9.68 5.77 -2.96
CA GLU A 96 -10.55 5.27 -4.03
C GLU A 96 -11.28 3.99 -3.62
N ASP A 97 -10.55 3.03 -3.05
CA ASP A 97 -11.12 1.71 -2.70
C ASP A 97 -11.89 1.71 -1.39
N CYS A 98 -11.46 2.51 -0.43
CA CYS A 98 -11.98 2.50 0.94
C CYS A 98 -12.39 3.90 1.42
N GLY A 99 -12.83 4.76 0.52
CA GLY A 99 -13.24 6.14 0.85
C GLY A 99 -14.34 6.19 1.91
N PHE A 100 -15.17 5.15 2.00
CA PHE A 100 -16.22 5.07 3.01
C PHE A 100 -15.67 5.07 4.45
N LEU A 101 -14.38 4.74 4.64
CA LEU A 101 -13.76 4.77 5.97
C LEU A 101 -13.53 6.21 6.47
N PHE A 102 -13.62 7.20 5.58
CA PHE A 102 -13.33 8.59 5.89
C PHE A 102 -14.56 9.48 5.85
N GLN A 103 -15.72 8.85 5.83
CA GLN A 103 -16.99 9.56 5.85
C GLN A 103 -17.53 9.71 7.26
#